data_743c34ce0c4ee36616ecc0d863291042
#
_entry.id   743c34ce0c4ee36616ecc0d863291042
#
_cell.length_a   1.000
_cell.length_b   1.000
_cell.length_c   1.000
_cell.angle_alpha   90.00
_cell.angle_beta   90.00
_cell.angle_gamma   90.00
#
_symmetry.space_group_name_H-M   'P 1'
#
loop_
_entity.id
_entity.type
_entity.pdbx_description
1 polymer ?
#
loop_
_entity_poly.entity_id
_entity_poly.type
_entity_poly.pdbx_seq_one_letter_code
_entity_poly.pdbx_strand_id
1 'polypeptide(L)'
;MKRKFVDFKVLTASLFCAVVMGVISFAFLKMLGLSSVFRESFPYCIWFLPLSGILTAFVYKKYGGESSKGNNLIIQSANEGVKVPKRLAVLTFFFTLLTHFSGGSAGREGTAVQIGGTLTSNVADKFGFKKKDRKTIILSGLSSAFGSVFGTPLAGAFFGMEVCCIGQLSASAVIPCFLSSYLANAVTLLLGATHEVHTIASVPNFDFKLILIFVSASVFFGLLGKLFALAVKYLKLLYAKIFKNTVLSALAGSVVVTLLIILLNLNKYEGLSTWQQTTAFEGNANWYDMPVKFILTVLTLGAGFQGGEVTPLFDIGASFGGWYANLFGIEPSFLAAIGLICVFGSAANTPITTIMLGIELFGAEAAPYFVFASLISFIASGKSGIYSSQERKLSKSLFSAKADFSE
;
A
#
# COMPACT_ATOMS: atom_id res chain seq x y z
N MET A 1 14.66 -36.98 9.88
CA MET A 1 13.39 -36.29 10.19
C MET A 1 12.82 -35.68 8.90
N LYS A 2 11.79 -36.29 8.30
CA LYS A 2 11.14 -35.78 7.06
C LYS A 2 10.49 -34.44 7.41
N ARG A 3 11.05 -33.32 6.92
CA ARG A 3 10.38 -32.00 6.99
C ARG A 3 9.07 -32.11 6.22
N LYS A 4 7.91 -32.15 6.91
CA LYS A 4 6.63 -31.90 6.25
C LYS A 4 6.71 -30.46 5.70
N PHE A 5 6.51 -30.29 4.40
CA PHE A 5 6.64 -29.02 3.69
C PHE A 5 5.69 -27.93 4.26
N VAL A 6 4.49 -28.32 4.72
CA VAL A 6 3.52 -27.48 5.41
C VAL A 6 2.71 -28.34 6.37
N ASP A 7 2.41 -27.83 7.58
CA ASP A 7 1.45 -28.50 8.45
C ASP A 7 0.04 -28.32 7.90
N PHE A 8 -0.69 -29.43 7.78
CA PHE A 8 -2.07 -29.43 7.26
C PHE A 8 -3.00 -28.48 8.03
N LYS A 9 -2.83 -28.36 9.36
CA LYS A 9 -3.60 -27.43 10.20
C LYS A 9 -3.33 -25.98 9.85
N VAL A 10 -2.07 -25.61 9.58
CA VAL A 10 -1.67 -24.27 9.13
C VAL A 10 -2.32 -23.94 7.79
N LEU A 11 -2.25 -24.88 6.85
CA LEU A 11 -2.84 -24.69 5.52
C LEU A 11 -4.36 -24.50 5.60
N THR A 12 -5.06 -25.37 6.33
CA THR A 12 -6.52 -25.28 6.51
C THR A 12 -6.93 -23.96 7.15
N ALA A 13 -6.24 -23.54 8.21
CA ALA A 13 -6.50 -22.24 8.84
C ALA A 13 -6.27 -21.07 7.89
N SER A 14 -5.20 -21.10 7.09
CA SER A 14 -4.87 -20.08 6.09
C SER A 14 -5.95 -20.01 4.99
N LEU A 15 -6.38 -21.15 4.44
CA LEU A 15 -7.41 -21.20 3.40
C LEU A 15 -8.79 -20.76 3.91
N PHE A 16 -9.16 -21.16 5.14
CA PHE A 16 -10.38 -20.66 5.77
C PHE A 16 -10.34 -19.11 5.88
N CYS A 17 -9.25 -18.56 6.39
CA CYS A 17 -9.10 -17.10 6.47
C CYS A 17 -9.10 -16.43 5.09
N ALA A 18 -8.58 -17.09 4.05
CA ALA A 18 -8.57 -16.58 2.68
C ALA A 18 -9.99 -16.44 2.10
N VAL A 19 -10.85 -17.44 2.30
CA VAL A 19 -12.27 -17.34 1.90
C VAL A 19 -12.95 -16.19 2.60
N VAL A 20 -12.79 -16.08 3.92
CA VAL A 20 -13.38 -14.98 4.71
C VAL A 20 -12.85 -13.62 4.23
N MET A 21 -11.53 -13.54 3.96
CA MET A 21 -10.92 -12.29 3.48
C MET A 21 -11.44 -11.91 2.09
N GLY A 22 -11.64 -12.88 1.18
CA GLY A 22 -12.23 -12.62 -0.14
C GLY A 22 -13.62 -12.00 -0.05
N VAL A 23 -14.47 -12.51 0.84
CA VAL A 23 -15.80 -11.92 1.10
C VAL A 23 -15.68 -10.50 1.68
N ILE A 24 -14.79 -10.29 2.65
CA ILE A 24 -14.56 -8.96 3.24
C ILE A 24 -14.04 -7.99 2.18
N SER A 25 -13.10 -8.42 1.33
CA SER A 25 -12.54 -7.60 0.24
C SER A 25 -13.63 -7.17 -0.74
N PHE A 26 -14.50 -8.09 -1.16
CA PHE A 26 -15.65 -7.74 -2.01
C PHE A 26 -16.53 -6.68 -1.35
N ALA A 27 -16.96 -6.89 -0.10
CA ALA A 27 -17.79 -5.94 0.63
C ALA A 27 -17.11 -4.57 0.75
N PHE A 28 -15.83 -4.55 1.06
CA PHE A 28 -15.03 -3.34 1.21
C PHE A 28 -14.92 -2.56 -0.11
N LEU A 29 -14.58 -3.24 -1.21
CA LEU A 29 -14.51 -2.64 -2.54
C LEU A 29 -15.86 -2.08 -2.99
N LYS A 30 -16.95 -2.83 -2.77
CA LYS A 30 -18.31 -2.39 -3.09
C LYS A 30 -18.69 -1.13 -2.33
N MET A 31 -18.43 -1.08 -1.02
CA MET A 31 -18.75 0.07 -0.18
C MET A 31 -17.89 1.29 -0.52
N LEU A 32 -16.62 1.10 -0.88
CA LEU A 32 -15.76 2.18 -1.38
C LEU A 32 -16.28 2.75 -2.70
N GLY A 33 -16.67 1.89 -3.63
CA GLY A 33 -17.29 2.31 -4.90
C GLY A 33 -18.56 3.13 -4.66
N LEU A 34 -19.45 2.67 -3.78
CA LEU A 34 -20.66 3.42 -3.39
C LEU A 34 -20.33 4.78 -2.75
N SER A 35 -19.28 4.84 -1.91
CA SER A 35 -18.81 6.10 -1.31
C SER A 35 -18.31 7.09 -2.36
N SER A 36 -17.62 6.60 -3.41
CA SER A 36 -17.15 7.44 -4.52
C SER A 36 -18.31 7.97 -5.35
N VAL A 37 -19.24 7.11 -5.76
CA VAL A 37 -20.44 7.51 -6.53
C VAL A 37 -21.29 8.53 -5.75
N PHE A 38 -21.48 8.30 -4.44
CA PHE A 38 -22.20 9.23 -3.60
C PHE A 38 -21.52 10.60 -3.55
N ARG A 39 -20.21 10.63 -3.33
CA ARG A 39 -19.43 11.88 -3.29
C ARG A 39 -19.47 12.65 -4.60
N GLU A 40 -19.35 11.95 -5.74
CA GLU A 40 -19.47 12.57 -7.07
C GLU A 40 -20.86 13.19 -7.29
N SER A 41 -21.91 12.55 -6.77
CA SER A 41 -23.29 13.09 -6.82
C SER A 41 -23.51 14.25 -5.87
N PHE A 42 -22.76 14.30 -4.75
CA PHE A 42 -22.88 15.32 -3.70
C PHE A 42 -21.51 15.92 -3.34
N PRO A 43 -20.96 16.84 -4.15
CA PRO A 43 -19.63 17.43 -3.93
C PRO A 43 -19.46 18.13 -2.59
N TYR A 44 -20.55 18.49 -1.93
CA TYR A 44 -20.55 19.09 -0.59
C TYR A 44 -20.08 18.15 0.52
N CYS A 45 -19.88 16.85 0.24
CA CYS A 45 -19.37 15.88 1.20
C CYS A 45 -18.02 16.29 1.80
N ILE A 46 -17.21 17.07 1.09
CA ILE A 46 -15.92 17.58 1.57
C ILE A 46 -16.05 18.41 2.86
N TRP A 47 -17.17 19.08 3.07
CA TRP A 47 -17.43 19.84 4.29
C TRP A 47 -17.60 18.97 5.54
N PHE A 48 -17.88 17.67 5.36
CA PHE A 48 -17.91 16.69 6.46
C PHE A 48 -16.53 16.17 6.85
N LEU A 49 -15.47 16.47 6.08
CA LEU A 49 -14.12 15.98 6.39
C LEU A 49 -13.63 16.40 7.79
N PRO A 50 -13.81 17.65 8.26
CA PRO A 50 -13.46 18.03 9.63
C PRO A 50 -14.19 17.22 10.70
N LEU A 51 -15.49 16.97 10.51
CA LEU A 51 -16.28 16.16 11.43
C LEU A 51 -15.82 14.70 11.44
N SER A 52 -15.53 14.15 10.27
CA SER A 52 -14.99 12.80 10.10
C SER A 52 -13.64 12.64 10.80
N GLY A 53 -12.77 13.66 10.70
CA GLY A 53 -11.49 13.70 11.39
C GLY A 53 -11.63 13.69 12.91
N ILE A 54 -12.51 14.55 13.46
CA ILE A 54 -12.84 14.58 14.89
C ILE A 54 -13.33 13.22 15.36
N LEU A 55 -14.30 12.64 14.65
CA LEU A 55 -14.90 11.35 15.01
C LEU A 55 -13.86 10.22 14.98
N THR A 56 -13.04 10.17 13.93
CA THR A 56 -11.93 9.21 13.80
C THR A 56 -10.97 9.32 14.98
N ALA A 57 -10.47 10.51 15.25
CA ALA A 57 -9.52 10.74 16.33
C ALA A 57 -10.10 10.47 17.71
N PHE A 58 -11.37 10.85 17.95
CA PHE A 58 -12.06 10.59 19.20
C PHE A 58 -12.23 9.09 19.48
N VAL A 59 -12.72 8.33 18.48
CA VAL A 59 -12.95 6.90 18.62
C VAL A 59 -11.62 6.14 18.78
N TYR A 60 -10.58 6.50 18.01
CA TYR A 60 -9.26 5.89 18.17
C TYR A 60 -8.61 6.24 19.51
N LYS A 61 -8.78 7.46 20.02
CA LYS A 61 -8.30 7.85 21.35
C LYS A 61 -8.99 7.06 22.46
N LYS A 62 -10.31 6.88 22.37
CA LYS A 62 -11.09 6.21 23.42
C LYS A 62 -11.05 4.69 23.32
N TYR A 63 -11.12 4.14 22.11
CA TYR A 63 -11.30 2.69 21.89
C TYR A 63 -10.16 2.07 21.07
N GLY A 64 -9.29 2.83 20.42
CA GLY A 64 -8.24 2.32 19.54
C GLY A 64 -7.15 1.55 20.28
N GLY A 65 -6.56 2.15 21.31
CA GLY A 65 -5.39 1.56 21.99
C GLY A 65 -4.30 1.19 20.97
N GLU A 66 -3.81 -0.03 21.03
CA GLU A 66 -2.77 -0.54 20.12
C GLU A 66 -3.20 -0.53 18.62
N SER A 67 -4.51 -0.48 18.32
CA SER A 67 -5.00 -0.40 16.93
C SER A 67 -4.51 0.84 16.18
N SER A 68 -4.10 1.89 16.89
CA SER A 68 -3.54 3.11 16.28
C SER A 68 -2.21 2.87 15.55
N LYS A 69 -1.52 1.77 15.80
CA LYS A 69 -0.29 1.37 15.11
C LYS A 69 -0.54 0.82 13.69
N GLY A 70 -1.78 0.44 13.36
CA GLY A 70 -2.19 -0.01 12.02
C GLY A 70 -1.34 -1.18 11.50
N ASN A 71 -0.82 -1.05 10.28
CA ASN A 71 0.03 -2.07 9.64
C ASN A 71 1.27 -2.43 10.46
N ASN A 72 1.85 -1.49 11.20
CA ASN A 72 3.00 -1.75 12.05
C ASN A 72 2.69 -2.75 13.16
N LEU A 73 1.46 -2.75 13.71
CA LEU A 73 1.03 -3.75 14.71
C LEU A 73 0.95 -5.15 14.10
N ILE A 74 0.48 -5.27 12.86
CA ILE A 74 0.42 -6.56 12.16
C ILE A 74 1.82 -7.12 11.90
N ILE A 75 2.77 -6.28 11.46
CA ILE A 75 4.16 -6.67 11.25
C ILE A 75 4.82 -7.08 12.56
N GLN A 76 4.62 -6.34 13.65
CA GLN A 76 5.07 -6.72 14.99
C GLN A 76 4.45 -8.05 15.44
N SER A 77 3.16 -8.26 15.17
CA SER A 77 2.48 -9.51 15.49
C SER A 77 3.09 -10.71 14.75
N ALA A 78 3.47 -10.54 13.48
CA ALA A 78 4.12 -11.59 12.69
C ALA A 78 5.55 -11.91 13.18
N ASN A 79 6.33 -10.89 13.57
CA ASN A 79 7.73 -11.03 13.94
C ASN A 79 7.93 -11.35 15.42
N GLU A 80 7.23 -10.62 16.29
CA GLU A 80 7.45 -10.65 17.75
C GLU A 80 6.36 -11.44 18.50
N GLY A 81 5.22 -11.74 17.85
CA GLY A 81 4.10 -12.44 18.47
C GLY A 81 3.16 -11.55 19.30
N VAL A 82 3.21 -10.25 19.09
CA VAL A 82 2.32 -9.28 19.75
C VAL A 82 0.85 -9.59 19.39
N LYS A 83 -0.06 -9.52 20.37
CA LYS A 83 -1.50 -9.74 20.15
C LYS A 83 -2.12 -8.58 19.39
N VAL A 84 -2.98 -8.90 18.43
CA VAL A 84 -3.73 -7.91 17.64
C VAL A 84 -5.17 -7.86 18.15
N PRO A 85 -5.65 -6.69 18.60
CA PRO A 85 -7.03 -6.56 19.05
C PRO A 85 -7.99 -6.66 17.84
N LYS A 86 -9.06 -7.45 17.97
CA LYS A 86 -10.07 -7.67 16.91
C LYS A 86 -10.67 -6.36 16.38
N ARG A 87 -10.80 -5.37 17.26
CA ARG A 87 -11.32 -4.03 16.92
C ARG A 87 -10.50 -3.32 15.85
N LEU A 88 -9.23 -3.67 15.63
CA LEU A 88 -8.42 -3.07 14.58
C LEU A 88 -9.09 -3.25 13.20
N ALA A 89 -9.53 -4.47 12.84
CA ALA A 89 -10.19 -4.72 11.57
C ALA A 89 -11.49 -3.90 11.41
N VAL A 90 -12.30 -3.84 12.47
CA VAL A 90 -13.57 -3.11 12.46
C VAL A 90 -13.33 -1.59 12.33
N LEU A 91 -12.44 -1.04 13.15
CA LEU A 91 -12.15 0.38 13.15
C LEU A 91 -11.54 0.83 11.82
N THR A 92 -10.54 0.11 11.32
CA THR A 92 -9.90 0.49 10.05
C THR A 92 -10.86 0.38 8.88
N PHE A 93 -11.76 -0.63 8.84
CA PHE A 93 -12.77 -0.79 7.81
C PHE A 93 -13.71 0.43 7.77
N PHE A 94 -14.40 0.72 8.86
CA PHE A 94 -15.40 1.80 8.87
C PHE A 94 -14.77 3.19 8.75
N PHE A 95 -13.63 3.45 9.39
CA PHE A 95 -13.01 4.77 9.32
C PHE A 95 -12.30 5.04 8.00
N THR A 96 -11.87 4.00 7.26
CA THR A 96 -11.43 4.18 5.88
C THR A 96 -12.60 4.54 4.96
N LEU A 97 -13.74 3.86 5.08
CA LEU A 97 -14.95 4.24 4.34
C LEU A 97 -15.37 5.68 4.65
N LEU A 98 -15.34 6.07 5.92
CA LEU A 98 -15.66 7.44 6.34
C LEU A 98 -14.69 8.47 5.73
N THR A 99 -13.38 8.17 5.68
CA THR A 99 -12.38 9.02 5.03
C THR A 99 -12.71 9.23 3.56
N HIS A 100 -13.01 8.14 2.83
CA HIS A 100 -13.34 8.21 1.41
C HIS A 100 -14.68 8.90 1.15
N PHE A 101 -15.69 8.65 1.98
CA PHE A 101 -16.99 9.30 1.90
C PHE A 101 -16.88 10.82 2.05
N SER A 102 -16.05 11.29 2.95
CA SER A 102 -15.86 12.72 3.24
C SER A 102 -14.78 13.39 2.39
N GLY A 103 -14.25 12.73 1.35
CA GLY A 103 -13.31 13.35 0.40
C GLY A 103 -11.84 13.34 0.81
N GLY A 104 -11.47 12.65 1.91
CA GLY A 104 -10.06 12.52 2.29
C GLY A 104 -9.25 11.72 1.25
N SER A 105 -8.08 12.23 0.87
CA SER A 105 -7.19 11.56 -0.10
C SER A 105 -6.43 10.41 0.56
N ALA A 106 -6.82 9.18 0.26
CA ALA A 106 -6.23 7.97 0.82
C ALA A 106 -6.44 6.76 -0.09
N GLY A 107 -5.71 5.69 0.14
CA GLY A 107 -5.87 4.39 -0.51
C GLY A 107 -6.71 3.40 0.32
N ARG A 108 -6.80 2.17 -0.16
CA ARG A 108 -7.64 1.10 0.39
C ARG A 108 -6.84 -0.12 0.86
N GLU A 109 -5.68 -0.37 0.29
CA GLU A 109 -4.95 -1.63 0.44
C GLU A 109 -4.32 -1.78 1.84
N GLY A 110 -3.75 -0.70 2.39
CA GLY A 110 -3.23 -0.73 3.75
C GLY A 110 -4.31 -1.12 4.77
N THR A 111 -5.55 -0.70 4.53
CA THR A 111 -6.73 -1.10 5.32
C THR A 111 -7.02 -2.59 5.18
N ALA A 112 -7.03 -3.12 3.93
CA ALA A 112 -7.24 -4.53 3.68
C ALA A 112 -6.17 -5.40 4.38
N VAL A 113 -4.90 -5.00 4.28
CA VAL A 113 -3.77 -5.66 4.95
C VAL A 113 -3.95 -5.70 6.47
N GLN A 114 -4.42 -4.61 7.10
CA GLN A 114 -4.77 -4.59 8.52
C GLN A 114 -5.89 -5.57 8.86
N ILE A 115 -6.92 -5.65 8.02
CA ILE A 115 -8.06 -6.57 8.23
C ILE A 115 -7.60 -8.02 8.12
N GLY A 116 -6.88 -8.38 7.04
CA GLY A 116 -6.38 -9.74 6.81
C GLY A 116 -5.41 -10.19 7.90
N GLY A 117 -4.47 -9.32 8.29
CA GLY A 117 -3.54 -9.59 9.39
C GLY A 117 -4.25 -9.72 10.74
N THR A 118 -5.28 -8.91 11.00
CA THR A 118 -6.09 -9.03 12.24
C THR A 118 -6.86 -10.34 12.28
N LEU A 119 -7.53 -10.70 11.18
CA LEU A 119 -8.29 -11.95 11.06
C LEU A 119 -7.38 -13.14 11.36
N THR A 120 -6.28 -13.25 10.63
CA THR A 120 -5.36 -14.39 10.72
C THR A 120 -4.61 -14.47 12.04
N SER A 121 -4.20 -13.33 12.61
CA SER A 121 -3.60 -13.29 13.94
C SER A 121 -4.56 -13.83 15.02
N ASN A 122 -5.83 -13.39 14.99
CA ASN A 122 -6.82 -13.84 15.98
C ASN A 122 -7.23 -15.31 15.79
N VAL A 123 -7.29 -15.81 14.54
CA VAL A 123 -7.52 -17.23 14.26
C VAL A 123 -6.35 -18.06 14.79
N ALA A 124 -5.12 -17.63 14.51
CA ALA A 124 -3.93 -18.32 14.99
C ALA A 124 -3.87 -18.39 16.54
N ASP A 125 -4.20 -17.27 17.21
CA ASP A 125 -4.23 -17.21 18.67
C ASP A 125 -5.36 -18.09 19.26
N LYS A 126 -6.55 -18.08 18.65
CA LYS A 126 -7.70 -18.90 19.09
C LYS A 126 -7.41 -20.40 19.02
N PHE A 127 -6.69 -20.86 18.00
CA PHE A 127 -6.35 -22.27 17.80
C PHE A 127 -4.99 -22.65 18.41
N GLY A 128 -4.31 -21.75 19.12
CA GLY A 128 -3.08 -22.03 19.86
C GLY A 128 -1.87 -22.38 19.00
N PHE A 129 -1.77 -21.81 17.79
CA PHE A 129 -0.62 -22.07 16.91
C PHE A 129 0.68 -21.55 17.49
N LYS A 130 1.78 -22.30 17.34
CA LYS A 130 3.12 -21.93 17.80
C LYS A 130 3.66 -20.74 16.98
N LYS A 131 4.63 -20.01 17.53
CA LYS A 131 5.20 -18.79 16.96
C LYS A 131 5.49 -18.87 15.45
N LYS A 132 6.10 -19.97 14.97
CA LYS A 132 6.43 -20.17 13.56
C LYS A 132 5.20 -20.33 12.68
N ASP A 133 4.25 -21.17 13.10
CA ASP A 133 3.02 -21.46 12.38
C ASP A 133 2.09 -20.24 12.40
N ARG A 134 2.01 -19.56 13.54
CA ARG A 134 1.31 -18.29 13.72
C ARG A 134 1.82 -17.24 12.72
N LYS A 135 3.15 -17.07 12.60
CA LYS A 135 3.75 -16.17 11.60
C LYS A 135 3.29 -16.54 10.19
N THR A 136 3.37 -17.82 9.81
CA THR A 136 2.95 -18.31 8.50
C THR A 136 1.49 -17.99 8.20
N ILE A 137 0.58 -18.19 9.16
CA ILE A 137 -0.84 -17.86 9.02
C ILE A 137 -1.05 -16.35 8.87
N ILE A 138 -0.33 -15.52 9.61
CA ILE A 138 -0.42 -14.04 9.46
C ILE A 138 0.05 -13.62 8.06
N LEU A 139 1.19 -14.14 7.58
CA LEU A 139 1.70 -13.83 6.24
C LEU A 139 0.69 -14.22 5.15
N SER A 140 0.02 -15.38 5.27
CA SER A 140 -1.03 -15.79 4.33
C SER A 140 -2.24 -14.84 4.36
N GLY A 141 -2.56 -14.24 5.51
CA GLY A 141 -3.60 -13.21 5.64
C GLY A 141 -3.23 -11.90 4.95
N LEU A 142 -1.97 -11.48 5.06
CA LEU A 142 -1.45 -10.32 4.33
C LEU A 142 -1.50 -10.55 2.82
N SER A 143 -1.11 -11.77 2.37
CA SER A 143 -1.19 -12.19 0.96
C SER A 143 -2.62 -12.17 0.44
N SER A 144 -3.57 -12.76 1.18
CA SER A 144 -4.99 -12.79 0.82
C SER A 144 -5.57 -11.41 0.66
N ALA A 145 -5.27 -10.51 1.60
CA ALA A 145 -5.79 -9.15 1.62
C ALA A 145 -5.25 -8.33 0.45
N PHE A 146 -3.94 -8.40 0.21
CA PHE A 146 -3.32 -7.67 -0.90
C PHE A 146 -3.84 -8.21 -2.25
N GLY A 147 -3.72 -9.51 -2.48
CA GLY A 147 -4.12 -10.12 -3.75
C GLY A 147 -5.59 -9.93 -4.09
N SER A 148 -6.50 -10.00 -3.11
CA SER A 148 -7.94 -9.88 -3.35
C SER A 148 -8.41 -8.44 -3.56
N VAL A 149 -7.78 -7.44 -2.92
CA VAL A 149 -8.18 -6.03 -3.08
C VAL A 149 -7.59 -5.40 -4.34
N PHE A 150 -6.41 -5.86 -4.76
CA PHE A 150 -5.79 -5.39 -6.01
C PHE A 150 -6.18 -6.21 -7.26
N GLY A 151 -6.60 -7.46 -7.07
CA GLY A 151 -6.75 -8.38 -8.20
C GLY A 151 -5.41 -8.93 -8.70
N THR A 152 -4.38 -8.89 -7.87
CA THR A 152 -3.01 -9.32 -8.19
C THR A 152 -2.55 -10.41 -7.22
N PRO A 153 -3.07 -11.66 -7.37
CA PRO A 153 -2.78 -12.74 -6.44
C PRO A 153 -1.31 -13.18 -6.42
N LEU A 154 -0.59 -13.06 -7.54
CA LEU A 154 0.85 -13.36 -7.59
C LEU A 154 1.63 -12.36 -6.74
N ALA A 155 1.46 -11.07 -7.00
CA ALA A 155 2.10 -10.01 -6.21
C ALA A 155 1.69 -10.07 -4.73
N GLY A 156 0.42 -10.38 -4.45
CA GLY A 156 -0.09 -10.58 -3.11
C GLY A 156 0.62 -11.70 -2.35
N ALA A 157 0.89 -12.82 -3.01
CA ALA A 157 1.66 -13.92 -2.42
C ALA A 157 3.07 -13.47 -2.01
N PHE A 158 3.78 -12.76 -2.90
CA PHE A 158 5.10 -12.23 -2.61
C PHE A 158 5.07 -11.12 -1.55
N PHE A 159 4.08 -10.23 -1.57
CA PHE A 159 3.90 -9.18 -0.57
C PHE A 159 3.83 -9.75 0.86
N GLY A 160 2.99 -10.75 1.09
CA GLY A 160 2.90 -11.37 2.41
C GLY A 160 4.22 -12.02 2.86
N MET A 161 4.98 -12.62 1.95
CA MET A 161 6.27 -13.25 2.27
C MET A 161 7.39 -12.23 2.52
N GLU A 162 7.32 -11.03 1.93
CA GLU A 162 8.41 -10.04 1.90
C GLU A 162 8.22 -8.89 2.89
N VAL A 163 6.97 -8.44 3.11
CA VAL A 163 6.66 -7.19 3.82
C VAL A 163 7.15 -7.15 5.26
N CYS A 164 7.27 -8.27 5.95
CA CYS A 164 7.69 -8.31 7.35
C CYS A 164 9.19 -8.20 7.57
N CYS A 165 10.01 -8.53 6.55
CA CYS A 165 11.47 -8.55 6.67
C CYS A 165 12.13 -8.12 5.36
N ILE A 166 12.78 -6.95 5.36
CA ILE A 166 13.45 -6.39 4.19
C ILE A 166 14.59 -7.31 3.74
N GLY A 167 14.55 -7.71 2.46
CA GLY A 167 15.57 -8.55 1.83
C GLY A 167 15.51 -10.03 2.19
N GLN A 168 14.39 -10.50 2.75
CA GLN A 168 14.19 -11.93 3.03
C GLN A 168 12.76 -12.37 2.73
N LEU A 169 12.62 -13.38 1.89
CA LEU A 169 11.37 -14.10 1.69
C LEU A 169 11.19 -15.21 2.74
N SER A 170 9.96 -15.34 3.25
CA SER A 170 9.61 -16.39 4.19
C SER A 170 9.32 -17.71 3.46
N ALA A 171 10.35 -18.54 3.24
CA ALA A 171 10.23 -19.80 2.48
C ALA A 171 9.17 -20.76 3.06
N SER A 172 8.96 -20.78 4.38
CA SER A 172 7.94 -21.64 5.01
C SER A 172 6.50 -21.20 4.70
N ALA A 173 6.31 -19.96 4.24
CA ALA A 173 5.01 -19.39 3.95
C ALA A 173 4.63 -19.44 2.45
N VAL A 174 5.50 -19.95 1.57
CA VAL A 174 5.28 -19.98 0.11
C VAL A 174 3.92 -20.59 -0.22
N ILE A 175 3.69 -21.87 0.13
CA ILE A 175 2.44 -22.55 -0.20
C ILE A 175 1.21 -21.87 0.43
N PRO A 176 1.18 -21.55 1.75
CA PRO A 176 0.06 -20.83 2.34
C PRO A 176 -0.20 -19.47 1.69
N CYS A 177 0.83 -18.66 1.42
CA CYS A 177 0.67 -17.33 0.82
C CYS A 177 0.11 -17.40 -0.60
N PHE A 178 0.66 -18.28 -1.46
CA PHE A 178 0.16 -18.47 -2.83
C PHE A 178 -1.29 -18.93 -2.82
N LEU A 179 -1.58 -20.07 -2.17
CA LEU A 179 -2.93 -20.62 -2.17
C LEU A 179 -3.96 -19.67 -1.57
N SER A 180 -3.59 -18.97 -0.48
CA SER A 180 -4.50 -18.02 0.16
C SER A 180 -4.75 -16.76 -0.67
N SER A 181 -3.72 -16.24 -1.34
CA SER A 181 -3.86 -15.06 -2.21
C SER A 181 -4.76 -15.36 -3.41
N TYR A 182 -4.50 -16.46 -4.11
CA TYR A 182 -5.31 -16.87 -5.25
C TYR A 182 -6.74 -17.22 -4.86
N LEU A 183 -6.93 -17.95 -3.73
CA LEU A 183 -8.27 -18.30 -3.24
C LEU A 183 -9.07 -17.07 -2.85
N ALA A 184 -8.47 -16.12 -2.11
CA ALA A 184 -9.16 -14.88 -1.70
C ALA A 184 -9.55 -14.04 -2.93
N ASN A 185 -8.64 -13.90 -3.91
CA ASN A 185 -8.93 -13.21 -5.16
C ASN A 185 -10.06 -13.91 -5.94
N ALA A 186 -10.01 -15.24 -6.07
CA ALA A 186 -11.07 -16.00 -6.74
C ALA A 186 -12.44 -15.78 -6.08
N VAL A 187 -12.52 -15.82 -4.74
CA VAL A 187 -13.76 -15.53 -4.01
C VAL A 187 -14.24 -14.09 -4.26
N THR A 188 -13.35 -13.12 -4.26
CA THR A 188 -13.69 -11.70 -4.51
C THR A 188 -14.26 -11.50 -5.92
N LEU A 189 -13.65 -12.12 -6.93
CA LEU A 189 -14.11 -12.08 -8.33
C LEU A 189 -15.44 -12.82 -8.52
N LEU A 190 -15.60 -14.00 -7.91
CA LEU A 190 -16.87 -14.77 -7.96
C LEU A 190 -18.05 -13.99 -7.38
N LEU A 191 -17.80 -13.12 -6.40
CA LEU A 191 -18.82 -12.24 -5.83
C LEU A 191 -19.11 -11.00 -6.70
N GLY A 192 -18.37 -10.80 -7.80
CA GLY A 192 -18.60 -9.73 -8.78
C GLY A 192 -17.75 -8.48 -8.59
N ALA A 193 -16.61 -8.55 -7.89
CA ALA A 193 -15.66 -7.45 -7.88
C ALA A 193 -14.96 -7.31 -9.25
N THR A 194 -14.66 -6.07 -9.60
CA THR A 194 -13.87 -5.71 -10.78
C THR A 194 -12.65 -4.92 -10.37
N HIS A 195 -11.57 -5.05 -11.12
CA HIS A 195 -10.33 -4.30 -10.93
C HIS A 195 -10.02 -3.50 -12.18
N GLU A 196 -9.42 -2.31 -12.01
CA GLU A 196 -8.94 -1.52 -13.13
C GLU A 196 -7.73 -2.20 -13.77
N VAL A 197 -7.70 -2.17 -15.10
CA VAL A 197 -6.61 -2.77 -15.90
C VAL A 197 -6.01 -1.68 -16.77
N HIS A 198 -4.71 -1.52 -16.70
CA HIS A 198 -3.93 -0.65 -17.56
C HIS A 198 -2.94 -1.49 -18.36
N THR A 199 -2.63 -1.08 -19.59
CA THR A 199 -1.70 -1.81 -20.45
C THR A 199 -0.57 -0.89 -20.92
N ILE A 200 0.62 -1.44 -21.09
CA ILE A 200 1.72 -0.75 -21.75
C ILE A 200 1.46 -0.84 -23.27
N ALA A 201 1.33 0.31 -23.93
CA ALA A 201 1.03 0.36 -25.37
C ALA A 201 2.19 -0.18 -26.20
N SER A 202 3.42 0.17 -25.83
CA SER A 202 4.63 -0.41 -26.43
C SER A 202 5.82 -0.31 -25.47
N VAL A 203 6.68 -1.33 -25.50
CA VAL A 203 7.96 -1.32 -24.79
C VAL A 203 8.99 -0.69 -25.72
N PRO A 204 9.65 0.43 -25.35
CA PRO A 204 10.62 1.09 -26.19
C PRO A 204 11.83 0.20 -26.51
N ASN A 205 12.36 0.35 -27.74
CA ASN A 205 13.59 -0.30 -28.12
C ASN A 205 14.76 0.17 -27.25
N PHE A 206 15.66 -0.75 -26.92
CA PHE A 206 16.80 -0.50 -26.07
C PHE A 206 17.85 0.36 -26.78
N ASP A 207 18.04 1.59 -26.33
CA ASP A 207 19.11 2.49 -26.77
C ASP A 207 19.76 3.24 -25.60
N PHE A 208 20.85 3.93 -25.85
CA PHE A 208 21.60 4.65 -24.81
C PHE A 208 20.80 5.80 -24.18
N LYS A 209 19.96 6.50 -24.98
CA LYS A 209 19.09 7.57 -24.50
C LYS A 209 18.05 7.01 -23.53
N LEU A 210 17.42 5.89 -23.91
CA LEU A 210 16.44 5.21 -23.04
C LEU A 210 17.08 4.80 -21.70
N ILE A 211 18.29 4.24 -21.72
CA ILE A 211 18.99 3.83 -20.47
C ILE A 211 19.12 5.02 -19.52
N LEU A 212 19.60 6.16 -19.99
CA LEU A 212 19.80 7.34 -19.15
C LEU A 212 18.48 7.85 -18.55
N ILE A 213 17.44 7.93 -19.38
CA ILE A 213 16.10 8.38 -18.94
C ILE A 213 15.49 7.38 -17.96
N PHE A 214 15.57 6.08 -18.26
CA PHE A 214 15.06 5.00 -17.43
C PHE A 214 15.76 4.96 -16.06
N VAL A 215 17.08 5.05 -16.02
CA VAL A 215 17.85 5.04 -14.75
C VAL A 215 17.50 6.28 -13.93
N SER A 216 17.47 7.47 -14.55
CA SER A 216 17.10 8.70 -13.84
C SER A 216 15.67 8.65 -13.31
N ALA A 217 14.69 8.20 -14.11
CA ALA A 217 13.32 8.00 -13.67
C ALA A 217 13.24 7.03 -12.48
N SER A 218 13.94 5.90 -12.55
CA SER A 218 13.97 4.89 -11.48
C SER A 218 14.54 5.45 -10.17
N VAL A 219 15.55 6.30 -10.24
CA VAL A 219 16.10 7.01 -9.06
C VAL A 219 15.04 7.96 -8.48
N PHE A 220 14.36 8.76 -9.33
CA PHE A 220 13.29 9.65 -8.88
C PHE A 220 12.13 8.88 -8.25
N PHE A 221 11.70 7.75 -8.80
CA PHE A 221 10.67 6.89 -8.17
C PHE A 221 11.08 6.45 -6.77
N GLY A 222 12.33 6.03 -6.58
CA GLY A 222 12.86 5.69 -5.27
C GLY A 222 12.86 6.86 -4.28
N LEU A 223 13.25 8.05 -4.75
CA LEU A 223 13.27 9.26 -3.93
C LEU A 223 11.84 9.74 -3.59
N LEU A 224 10.88 9.61 -4.50
CA LEU A 224 9.46 9.94 -4.24
C LEU A 224 8.86 9.02 -3.17
N GLY A 225 9.09 7.70 -3.24
CA GLY A 225 8.66 6.77 -2.22
C GLY A 225 9.25 7.08 -0.84
N LYS A 226 10.55 7.39 -0.78
CA LYS A 226 11.22 7.85 0.43
C LYS A 226 10.62 9.14 0.97
N LEU A 227 10.45 10.14 0.11
CA LEU A 227 9.93 11.45 0.49
C LEU A 227 8.52 11.31 1.05
N PHE A 228 7.67 10.49 0.43
CA PHE A 228 6.31 10.21 0.91
C PHE A 228 6.33 9.61 2.33
N ALA A 229 7.12 8.57 2.55
CA ALA A 229 7.23 7.91 3.85
C ALA A 229 7.72 8.88 4.94
N LEU A 230 8.71 9.71 4.63
CA LEU A 230 9.23 10.73 5.54
C LEU A 230 8.21 11.85 5.79
N ALA A 231 7.54 12.33 4.74
CA ALA A 231 6.56 13.41 4.86
C ALA A 231 5.39 13.01 5.77
N VAL A 232 4.80 11.82 5.59
CA VAL A 232 3.75 11.32 6.47
C VAL A 232 4.24 11.19 7.91
N LYS A 233 5.45 10.61 8.10
CA LYS A 233 6.04 10.44 9.44
C LYS A 233 6.27 11.77 10.13
N TYR A 234 6.94 12.71 9.46
CA TYR A 234 7.28 13.99 10.06
C TYR A 234 6.05 14.86 10.30
N LEU A 235 5.05 14.81 9.42
CA LEU A 235 3.80 15.51 9.62
C LEU A 235 3.04 15.01 10.86
N LYS A 236 2.97 13.66 11.06
CA LYS A 236 2.42 13.09 12.30
C LYS A 236 3.15 13.57 13.55
N LEU A 237 4.49 13.64 13.50
CA LEU A 237 5.29 14.14 14.62
C LEU A 237 5.07 15.64 14.84
N LEU A 238 4.96 16.43 13.76
CA LEU A 238 4.69 17.86 13.84
C LEU A 238 3.33 18.14 14.48
N TYR A 239 2.28 17.45 14.04
CA TYR A 239 0.96 17.54 14.64
C TYR A 239 0.97 17.14 16.11
N ALA A 240 1.65 16.05 16.48
CA ALA A 240 1.78 15.63 17.87
C ALA A 240 2.56 16.66 18.73
N LYS A 241 3.51 17.38 18.14
CA LYS A 241 4.27 18.44 18.82
C LYS A 241 3.44 19.71 19.03
N ILE A 242 2.66 20.12 18.02
CA ILE A 242 1.85 21.35 18.05
C ILE A 242 0.58 21.13 18.89
N PHE A 243 -0.10 20.04 18.65
CA PHE A 243 -1.37 19.73 19.30
C PHE A 243 -1.18 18.57 20.30
N LYS A 244 -1.23 18.87 21.59
CA LYS A 244 -1.21 17.84 22.66
C LYS A 244 -2.45 16.92 22.62
N ASN A 245 -3.52 17.34 21.93
CA ASN A 245 -4.78 16.60 21.78
C ASN A 245 -4.92 16.11 20.35
N THR A 246 -4.98 14.77 20.16
CA THR A 246 -5.14 14.12 18.86
C THR A 246 -6.40 14.54 18.11
N VAL A 247 -7.48 14.89 18.82
CA VAL A 247 -8.73 15.36 18.20
C VAL A 247 -8.54 16.76 17.60
N LEU A 248 -7.84 17.66 18.30
CA LEU A 248 -7.51 18.99 17.76
C LEU A 248 -6.55 18.90 16.58
N SER A 249 -5.59 17.96 16.63
CA SER A 249 -4.70 17.66 15.51
C SER A 249 -5.48 17.25 14.26
N ALA A 250 -6.41 16.31 14.43
CA ALA A 250 -7.24 15.83 13.33
C ALA A 250 -8.17 16.92 12.77
N LEU A 251 -8.76 17.74 13.64
CA LEU A 251 -9.56 18.90 13.22
C LEU A 251 -8.72 19.88 12.39
N ALA A 252 -7.56 20.30 12.90
CA ALA A 252 -6.70 21.25 12.21
C ALA A 252 -6.25 20.72 10.85
N GLY A 253 -5.79 19.45 10.79
CA GLY A 253 -5.37 18.83 9.54
C GLY A 253 -6.52 18.66 8.54
N SER A 254 -7.70 18.25 8.99
CA SER A 254 -8.86 18.12 8.11
C SER A 254 -9.35 19.45 7.57
N VAL A 255 -9.37 20.50 8.38
CA VAL A 255 -9.71 21.86 7.93
C VAL A 255 -8.73 22.33 6.85
N VAL A 256 -7.42 22.09 7.03
CA VAL A 256 -6.40 22.44 6.02
C VAL A 256 -6.67 21.69 4.71
N VAL A 257 -6.94 20.38 4.76
CA VAL A 257 -7.25 19.58 3.55
C VAL A 257 -8.52 20.10 2.87
N THR A 258 -9.59 20.33 3.63
CA THR A 258 -10.86 20.85 3.12
C THR A 258 -10.67 22.19 2.41
N LEU A 259 -9.96 23.15 3.06
CA LEU A 259 -9.71 24.46 2.50
C LEU A 259 -8.85 24.39 1.23
N LEU A 260 -7.80 23.56 1.21
CA LEU A 260 -6.98 23.38 0.01
C LEU A 260 -7.80 22.83 -1.17
N ILE A 261 -8.64 21.82 -0.92
CA ILE A 261 -9.48 21.23 -1.97
C ILE A 261 -10.45 22.26 -2.54
N ILE A 262 -11.12 23.03 -1.68
CA ILE A 262 -12.13 24.00 -2.09
C ILE A 262 -11.50 25.21 -2.78
N LEU A 263 -10.49 25.82 -2.15
CA LEU A 263 -9.89 27.06 -2.65
C LEU A 263 -9.12 26.87 -3.97
N LEU A 264 -8.54 25.66 -4.17
CA LEU A 264 -7.76 25.33 -5.36
C LEU A 264 -8.55 24.48 -6.36
N ASN A 265 -9.85 24.20 -6.10
CA ASN A 265 -10.72 23.36 -6.92
C ASN A 265 -10.13 21.97 -7.22
N LEU A 266 -9.66 21.30 -6.17
CA LEU A 266 -8.96 20.02 -6.27
C LEU A 266 -9.87 18.79 -6.04
N ASN A 267 -11.20 18.92 -6.21
CA ASN A 267 -12.17 17.86 -5.91
C ASN A 267 -11.87 16.54 -6.64
N LYS A 268 -11.31 16.59 -7.83
CA LYS A 268 -10.93 15.39 -8.59
C LYS A 268 -9.85 14.52 -7.90
N TYR A 269 -9.06 15.08 -6.96
CA TYR A 269 -8.02 14.34 -6.24
C TYR A 269 -8.50 13.73 -4.91
N GLU A 270 -9.79 13.87 -4.59
CA GLU A 270 -10.41 13.25 -3.43
C GLU A 270 -10.46 11.73 -3.53
N GLY A 271 -10.44 11.07 -2.38
CA GLY A 271 -10.56 9.62 -2.29
C GLY A 271 -9.42 8.87 -2.98
N LEU A 272 -9.76 7.84 -3.75
CA LEU A 272 -8.80 7.03 -4.51
C LEU A 272 -8.18 7.80 -5.66
N SER A 273 -9.00 8.53 -6.44
CA SER A 273 -8.62 9.30 -7.65
C SER A 273 -7.82 8.51 -8.69
N THR A 274 -8.20 7.26 -8.93
CA THR A 274 -7.54 6.34 -9.88
C THR A 274 -7.54 6.83 -11.33
N TRP A 275 -8.38 7.80 -11.68
CA TRP A 275 -8.34 8.49 -12.97
C TRP A 275 -6.93 9.01 -13.33
N GLN A 276 -6.09 9.32 -12.32
CA GLN A 276 -4.71 9.74 -12.53
C GLN A 276 -3.87 8.65 -13.21
N GLN A 277 -4.11 7.39 -12.86
CA GLN A 277 -3.45 6.27 -13.53
C GLN A 277 -3.87 6.23 -15.00
N THR A 278 -5.18 6.26 -15.28
CA THR A 278 -5.69 6.27 -16.65
C THR A 278 -5.07 7.40 -17.50
N THR A 279 -5.13 8.65 -17.01
CA THR A 279 -4.56 9.79 -17.73
C THR A 279 -3.04 9.69 -17.92
N ALA A 280 -2.32 9.08 -16.96
CA ALA A 280 -0.89 8.87 -17.07
C ALA A 280 -0.54 7.83 -18.16
N PHE A 281 -1.29 6.74 -18.24
CA PHE A 281 -1.12 5.71 -19.27
C PHE A 281 -1.50 6.22 -20.67
N GLU A 282 -2.46 7.14 -20.76
CA GLU A 282 -2.85 7.80 -22.02
C GLU A 282 -1.91 8.94 -22.44
N GLY A 283 -0.90 9.25 -21.65
CA GLY A 283 0.04 10.35 -21.92
C GLY A 283 -0.50 11.76 -21.60
N ASN A 284 -1.61 11.84 -20.88
CA ASN A 284 -2.30 13.09 -20.53
C ASN A 284 -2.00 13.59 -19.12
N ALA A 285 -1.00 13.02 -18.43
CA ALA A 285 -0.60 13.45 -17.10
C ALA A 285 0.01 14.85 -17.10
N ASN A 286 -0.44 15.68 -16.15
CA ASN A 286 0.10 17.01 -15.96
C ASN A 286 1.20 16.99 -14.88
N TRP A 287 2.14 17.95 -14.95
CA TRP A 287 3.22 18.09 -13.98
C TRP A 287 2.76 18.27 -12.52
N TYR A 288 1.55 18.84 -12.33
CA TYR A 288 0.97 19.11 -11.01
C TYR A 288 0.16 17.94 -10.44
N ASP A 289 -0.21 16.91 -11.23
CA ASP A 289 -1.04 15.79 -10.75
C ASP A 289 -0.33 15.02 -9.62
N MET A 290 0.95 14.70 -9.81
CA MET A 290 1.76 14.04 -8.80
C MET A 290 1.90 14.86 -7.50
N PRO A 291 2.36 16.13 -7.49
CA PRO A 291 2.52 16.87 -6.25
C PRO A 291 1.20 17.17 -5.54
N VAL A 292 0.10 17.37 -6.27
CA VAL A 292 -1.22 17.56 -5.64
C VAL A 292 -1.66 16.30 -4.90
N LYS A 293 -1.60 15.13 -5.55
CA LYS A 293 -1.94 13.86 -4.90
C LYS A 293 -1.04 13.58 -3.71
N PHE A 294 0.27 13.82 -3.85
CA PHE A 294 1.24 13.67 -2.78
C PHE A 294 0.87 14.52 -1.54
N ILE A 295 0.64 15.82 -1.74
CA ILE A 295 0.34 16.77 -0.65
C ILE A 295 -0.96 16.40 0.04
N LEU A 296 -2.05 16.19 -0.72
CA LEU A 296 -3.36 15.89 -0.15
C LEU A 296 -3.35 14.57 0.64
N THR A 297 -2.65 13.54 0.13
CA THR A 297 -2.55 12.27 0.85
C THR A 297 -1.70 12.39 2.12
N VAL A 298 -0.56 13.06 2.04
CA VAL A 298 0.31 13.28 3.20
C VAL A 298 -0.44 14.07 4.29
N LEU A 299 -1.18 15.11 3.91
CA LEU A 299 -1.98 15.90 4.86
C LEU A 299 -3.11 15.08 5.48
N THR A 300 -3.84 14.28 4.67
CA THR A 300 -4.93 13.41 5.15
C THR A 300 -4.42 12.37 6.14
N LEU A 301 -3.42 11.57 5.74
CA LEU A 301 -2.88 10.50 6.59
C LEU A 301 -2.08 11.07 7.79
N GLY A 302 -1.40 12.20 7.59
CA GLY A 302 -0.70 12.93 8.64
C GLY A 302 -1.61 13.44 9.74
N ALA A 303 -2.83 13.87 9.38
CA ALA A 303 -3.85 14.30 10.33
C ALA A 303 -4.45 13.15 11.16
N GLY A 304 -4.16 11.89 10.82
CA GLY A 304 -4.62 10.71 11.55
C GLY A 304 -5.86 10.03 10.98
N PHE A 305 -6.28 10.39 9.77
CA PHE A 305 -7.31 9.66 9.06
C PHE A 305 -6.89 8.22 8.77
N GLN A 306 -7.87 7.33 8.70
CA GLN A 306 -7.66 5.94 8.30
C GLN A 306 -7.73 5.80 6.79
N GLY A 307 -6.85 4.99 6.23
CA GLY A 307 -6.75 4.71 4.81
C GLY A 307 -5.41 4.07 4.48
N GLY A 308 -5.26 3.56 3.24
CA GLY A 308 -4.01 3.00 2.75
C GLY A 308 -3.10 4.06 2.13
N GLU A 309 -1.82 3.75 2.07
CA GLU A 309 -0.82 4.55 1.36
C GLU A 309 -0.61 4.07 -0.10
N VAL A 310 -1.00 2.84 -0.44
CA VAL A 310 -0.55 2.16 -1.66
C VAL A 310 -1.15 2.74 -2.93
N THR A 311 -2.50 2.85 -3.03
CA THR A 311 -3.12 3.47 -4.22
C THR A 311 -2.59 4.90 -4.47
N PRO A 312 -2.48 5.79 -3.47
CA PRO A 312 -1.85 7.09 -3.67
C PRO A 312 -0.40 7.02 -4.19
N LEU A 313 0.39 6.04 -3.74
CA LEU A 313 1.74 5.84 -4.26
C LEU A 313 1.74 5.37 -5.72
N PHE A 314 0.73 4.59 -6.12
CA PHE A 314 0.50 4.23 -7.53
C PHE A 314 0.17 5.46 -8.37
N ASP A 315 -0.78 6.29 -7.91
CA ASP A 315 -1.19 7.51 -8.58
C ASP A 315 -0.01 8.49 -8.76
N ILE A 316 0.76 8.70 -7.68
CA ILE A 316 1.96 9.54 -7.66
C ILE A 316 3.00 9.01 -8.66
N GLY A 317 3.24 7.68 -8.62
CA GLY A 317 4.22 7.04 -9.49
C GLY A 317 3.83 7.08 -10.96
N ALA A 318 2.59 6.73 -11.27
CA ALA A 318 2.07 6.74 -12.63
C ALA A 318 2.05 8.17 -13.21
N SER A 319 1.51 9.14 -12.46
CA SER A 319 1.44 10.54 -12.91
C SER A 319 2.83 11.13 -13.17
N PHE A 320 3.80 10.89 -12.28
CA PHE A 320 5.17 11.34 -12.51
C PHE A 320 5.81 10.62 -13.69
N GLY A 321 5.62 9.30 -13.82
CA GLY A 321 6.17 8.49 -14.90
C GLY A 321 5.64 8.91 -16.27
N GLY A 322 4.32 9.07 -16.43
CA GLY A 322 3.69 9.51 -17.67
C GLY A 322 4.10 10.93 -18.07
N TRP A 323 4.09 11.87 -17.12
CA TRP A 323 4.58 13.22 -17.36
C TRP A 323 6.07 13.25 -17.76
N TYR A 324 6.90 12.51 -17.02
CA TYR A 324 8.35 12.43 -17.30
C TYR A 324 8.64 11.82 -18.67
N ALA A 325 7.87 10.81 -19.09
CA ALA A 325 7.97 10.22 -20.41
C ALA A 325 7.74 11.23 -21.54
N ASN A 326 6.70 12.06 -21.38
CA ASN A 326 6.38 13.11 -22.35
C ASN A 326 7.50 14.13 -22.54
N LEU A 327 8.27 14.47 -21.48
CA LEU A 327 9.40 15.40 -21.59
C LEU A 327 10.48 14.91 -22.54
N PHE A 328 10.64 13.59 -22.66
CA PHE A 328 11.73 12.97 -23.43
C PHE A 328 11.24 12.26 -24.71
N GLY A 329 9.93 12.29 -24.98
CA GLY A 329 9.32 11.62 -26.13
C GLY A 329 9.41 10.09 -26.04
N ILE A 330 9.25 9.53 -24.82
CA ILE A 330 9.14 8.10 -24.57
C ILE A 330 7.66 7.74 -24.42
N GLU A 331 7.33 6.47 -24.69
CA GLU A 331 5.97 5.94 -24.49
C GLU A 331 5.48 6.19 -23.06
N PRO A 332 4.43 7.00 -22.85
CA PRO A 332 3.98 7.39 -21.51
C PRO A 332 3.55 6.21 -20.66
N SER A 333 2.82 5.25 -21.24
CA SER A 333 2.32 4.07 -20.53
C SER A 333 3.45 3.20 -19.97
N PHE A 334 4.59 3.18 -20.65
CA PHE A 334 5.77 2.44 -20.20
C PHE A 334 6.36 3.01 -18.91
N LEU A 335 6.65 4.31 -18.85
CA LEU A 335 7.19 4.92 -17.63
C LEU A 335 6.12 5.10 -16.54
N ALA A 336 4.84 5.28 -16.90
CA ALA A 336 3.74 5.28 -15.94
C ALA A 336 3.63 3.93 -15.21
N ALA A 337 3.73 2.81 -15.94
CA ALA A 337 3.71 1.46 -15.36
C ALA A 337 4.90 1.25 -14.40
N ILE A 338 6.11 1.63 -14.81
CA ILE A 338 7.31 1.52 -13.98
C ILE A 338 7.20 2.42 -12.75
N GLY A 339 6.72 3.65 -12.91
CA GLY A 339 6.53 4.59 -11.81
C GLY A 339 5.51 4.09 -10.78
N LEU A 340 4.37 3.56 -11.27
CA LEU A 340 3.32 2.97 -10.44
C LEU A 340 3.88 1.92 -9.47
N ILE A 341 4.60 0.93 -9.99
CA ILE A 341 5.13 -0.16 -9.15
C ILE A 341 6.32 0.28 -8.28
N CYS A 342 7.22 1.13 -8.82
CA CYS A 342 8.48 1.46 -8.16
C CYS A 342 8.33 2.47 -7.01
N VAL A 343 7.42 3.45 -7.11
CA VAL A 343 7.17 4.39 -6.01
C VAL A 343 6.56 3.64 -4.82
N PHE A 344 5.62 2.74 -5.06
CA PHE A 344 5.09 1.86 -4.01
C PHE A 344 6.16 0.92 -3.45
N GLY A 345 6.84 0.17 -4.30
CA GLY A 345 7.80 -0.84 -3.87
C GLY A 345 8.96 -0.27 -3.07
N SER A 346 9.43 0.92 -3.44
CA SER A 346 10.48 1.64 -2.70
C SER A 346 9.99 2.17 -1.36
N ALA A 347 8.75 2.66 -1.28
CA ALA A 347 8.13 3.11 -0.03
C ALA A 347 7.81 1.93 0.91
N ALA A 348 7.37 0.80 0.36
CA ALA A 348 7.04 -0.41 1.12
C ALA A 348 8.25 -1.29 1.45
N ASN A 349 9.42 -1.05 0.82
CA ASN A 349 10.62 -1.89 0.92
C ASN A 349 10.41 -3.34 0.45
N THR A 350 9.70 -3.54 -0.65
CA THR A 350 9.31 -4.86 -1.18
C THR A 350 9.70 -5.02 -2.65
N PRO A 351 11.01 -5.09 -2.98
CA PRO A 351 11.47 -5.10 -4.37
C PRO A 351 11.01 -6.32 -5.17
N ILE A 352 10.91 -7.50 -4.56
CA ILE A 352 10.47 -8.70 -5.28
C ILE A 352 8.97 -8.62 -5.58
N THR A 353 8.17 -8.18 -4.61
CA THR A 353 6.75 -7.88 -4.82
C THR A 353 6.55 -6.87 -5.95
N THR A 354 7.38 -5.84 -6.02
CA THR A 354 7.34 -4.82 -7.07
C THR A 354 7.53 -5.42 -8.47
N ILE A 355 8.51 -6.29 -8.63
CA ILE A 355 8.76 -6.99 -9.89
C ILE A 355 7.56 -7.85 -10.28
N MET A 356 7.04 -8.66 -9.35
CA MET A 356 5.91 -9.55 -9.58
C MET A 356 4.63 -8.77 -9.87
N LEU A 357 4.44 -7.62 -9.23
CA LEU A 357 3.33 -6.72 -9.50
C LEU A 357 3.38 -6.16 -10.92
N GLY A 358 4.56 -5.75 -11.38
CA GLY A 358 4.75 -5.28 -12.74
C GLY A 358 4.44 -6.37 -13.78
N ILE A 359 4.94 -7.58 -13.57
CA ILE A 359 4.68 -8.71 -14.46
C ILE A 359 3.18 -9.08 -14.48
N GLU A 360 2.53 -9.07 -13.32
CA GLU A 360 1.12 -9.45 -13.21
C GLU A 360 0.17 -8.40 -13.79
N LEU A 361 0.45 -7.10 -13.60
CA LEU A 361 -0.38 -6.01 -14.11
C LEU A 361 -0.15 -5.72 -15.60
N PHE A 362 1.10 -5.80 -16.06
CA PHE A 362 1.50 -5.24 -17.36
C PHE A 362 2.11 -6.28 -18.32
N GLY A 363 2.20 -7.55 -17.88
CA GLY A 363 2.78 -8.62 -18.69
C GLY A 363 4.29 -8.74 -18.57
N ALA A 364 4.82 -9.82 -19.17
CA ALA A 364 6.24 -10.19 -19.02
C ALA A 364 7.17 -9.48 -20.02
N GLU A 365 6.66 -8.78 -21.03
CA GLU A 365 7.46 -8.13 -22.07
C GLU A 365 8.42 -7.07 -21.46
N ALA A 366 7.92 -6.27 -20.51
CA ALA A 366 8.70 -5.26 -19.81
C ALA A 366 9.42 -5.80 -18.54
N ALA A 367 9.40 -7.12 -18.27
CA ALA A 367 9.97 -7.70 -17.05
C ALA A 367 11.44 -7.32 -16.79
N PRO A 368 12.36 -7.27 -17.77
CA PRO A 368 13.72 -6.81 -17.52
C PRO A 368 13.76 -5.39 -16.93
N TYR A 369 12.92 -4.49 -17.44
CA TYR A 369 12.83 -3.13 -16.94
C TYR A 369 12.26 -3.07 -15.52
N PHE A 370 11.25 -3.91 -15.21
CA PHE A 370 10.70 -3.99 -13.83
C PHE A 370 11.76 -4.46 -12.83
N VAL A 371 12.60 -5.41 -13.21
CA VAL A 371 13.71 -5.88 -12.36
C VAL A 371 14.70 -4.75 -12.05
N PHE A 372 15.24 -4.11 -13.09
CA PHE A 372 16.22 -3.05 -12.90
C PHE A 372 15.64 -1.82 -12.20
N ALA A 373 14.44 -1.37 -12.60
CA ALA A 373 13.79 -0.22 -11.99
C ALA A 373 13.48 -0.47 -10.51
N SER A 374 12.98 -1.66 -10.17
CA SER A 374 12.71 -2.05 -8.79
C SER A 374 13.97 -2.00 -7.93
N LEU A 375 15.09 -2.55 -8.42
CA LEU A 375 16.35 -2.54 -7.68
C LEU A 375 16.93 -1.12 -7.54
N ILE A 376 16.93 -0.31 -8.61
CA ILE A 376 17.43 1.07 -8.60
C ILE A 376 16.61 1.91 -7.62
N SER A 377 15.26 1.87 -7.73
CA SER A 377 14.37 2.64 -6.86
C SER A 377 14.47 2.20 -5.39
N PHE A 378 14.60 0.89 -5.14
CA PHE A 378 14.82 0.35 -3.80
C PHE A 378 16.12 0.86 -3.18
N ILE A 379 17.22 0.89 -3.93
CA ILE A 379 18.51 1.44 -3.47
C ILE A 379 18.40 2.95 -3.23
N ALA A 380 17.81 3.70 -4.17
CA ALA A 380 17.65 5.15 -4.09
C ALA A 380 16.79 5.60 -2.89
N SER A 381 15.77 4.81 -2.49
CA SER A 381 14.94 5.12 -1.32
C SER A 381 15.70 5.02 0.00
N GLY A 382 16.83 4.36 0.05
CA GLY A 382 17.70 4.24 1.24
C GLY A 382 17.00 3.47 2.37
N LYS A 383 17.10 3.95 3.61
CA LYS A 383 16.61 3.25 4.81
C LYS A 383 15.16 3.58 5.20
N SER A 384 14.48 4.47 4.49
CA SER A 384 13.14 4.92 4.82
C SER A 384 12.06 4.03 4.22
N GLY A 385 10.91 3.94 4.88
CA GLY A 385 9.74 3.22 4.38
C GLY A 385 8.51 3.54 5.21
N ILE A 386 7.33 3.20 4.66
CA ILE A 386 6.02 3.43 5.31
C ILE A 386 5.79 2.47 6.49
N TYR A 387 6.48 1.33 6.53
CA TYR A 387 6.35 0.32 7.58
C TYR A 387 7.55 0.35 8.53
N SER A 388 7.45 1.09 9.63
CA SER A 388 8.55 1.27 10.59
C SER A 388 8.90 0.00 11.40
N SER A 389 7.99 -0.98 11.45
CA SER A 389 8.17 -2.24 12.19
C SER A 389 8.76 -3.38 11.36
N GLN A 390 9.16 -3.12 10.10
CA GLN A 390 9.89 -4.11 9.31
C GLN A 390 11.24 -4.44 9.94
N GLU A 391 11.58 -5.73 10.02
CA GLU A 391 12.94 -6.16 10.34
C GLU A 391 13.87 -5.89 9.16
N ARG A 392 15.10 -5.49 9.42
CA ARG A 392 16.10 -5.20 8.40
C ARG A 392 17.22 -6.23 8.44
N LYS A 393 17.28 -7.08 7.43
CA LYS A 393 18.39 -8.03 7.26
C LYS A 393 19.31 -7.65 6.09
N LEU A 394 18.85 -6.78 5.19
CA LEU A 394 19.65 -6.26 4.08
C LEU A 394 19.97 -4.77 4.32
N SER A 395 21.24 -4.40 4.25
CA SER A 395 21.63 -2.99 4.23
C SER A 395 21.44 -2.44 2.82
N LYS A 396 20.67 -1.38 2.65
CA LYS A 396 20.50 -0.67 1.38
C LYS A 396 21.72 0.21 1.01
N SER A 397 22.77 0.28 1.84
CA SER A 397 23.93 1.10 1.54
C SER A 397 24.96 0.30 0.75
N LEU A 398 25.11 0.61 -0.53
CA LEU A 398 26.23 0.14 -1.35
C LEU A 398 27.61 0.62 -0.85
N PHE A 399 27.64 1.60 0.09
CA PHE A 399 28.85 2.24 0.59
C PHE A 399 29.16 1.95 2.06
N SER A 400 28.37 1.15 2.77
CA SER A 400 28.69 0.74 4.14
C SER A 400 29.26 -0.68 4.21
N ALA A 401 30.04 -1.08 3.26
CA ALA A 401 30.95 -2.19 3.43
C ALA A 401 32.14 -1.73 4.30
N LYS A 402 31.90 -1.47 5.58
CA LYS A 402 32.94 -1.73 6.57
C LYS A 402 32.95 -3.24 6.71
N ALA A 403 34.00 -3.82 6.14
CA ALA A 403 34.36 -5.20 6.31
C ALA A 403 34.38 -5.56 7.80
N ASP A 404 33.40 -6.29 8.27
CA ASP A 404 33.60 -7.19 9.40
C ASP A 404 34.27 -8.46 8.87
N PHE A 405 35.56 -8.30 8.51
CA PHE A 405 36.52 -9.38 8.49
C PHE A 405 37.17 -9.36 9.88
N SER A 406 36.56 -9.96 10.84
CA SER A 406 37.24 -10.41 12.05
C SER A 406 36.42 -11.53 12.69
N GLU A 407 37.02 -12.73 12.57
CA GLU A 407 36.79 -14.01 13.20
C GLU A 407 35.65 -14.89 12.66
#